data_78274f36d29cf4e6864edda4453be9ac
#
_entry.id   78274f36d29cf4e6864edda4453be9ac
#
_cell.length_a   1.000
_cell.length_b   1.000
_cell.length_c   1.000
_cell.angle_alpha   90.00
_cell.angle_beta   90.00
_cell.angle_gamma   90.00
#
_symmetry.space_group_name_H-M   'P 1'
#
loop_
_entity.id
_entity.type
_entity.pdbx_description
1 polymer ?
#
loop_
_entity_poly.entity_id
_entity_poly.type
_entity_poly.pdbx_seq_one_letter_code
_entity_poly.pdbx_strand_id
1 'polypeptide(L)'
;ANLKIECFCVCLRQICGSYFYMIYMKISDEGLWELCLKGDMRAFRELYCRFYALLRNYGIKLLPDKSLVEDCVQDIFIKLIQNHETLSPTVNVKGYLLKTLRHKLYDTIEKNRKMEDISLYEDTFQTDELFSRISLDTTEADERVKLLMKALTKLSPHQREIIYLYYVNGLGHDEIPEIL
;
A
#
# COMPACT_ATOMS: atom_id res chain seq x y z
N ALA A 1 10.44 7.87 16.39
CA ALA A 1 9.87 7.15 15.23
C ALA A 1 10.59 7.51 13.93
N ASN A 2 10.93 8.80 13.68
CA ASN A 2 11.57 9.25 12.43
C ASN A 2 13.00 8.70 12.19
N LEU A 3 13.74 8.32 13.23
CA LEU A 3 15.11 7.79 13.07
C LEU A 3 15.18 6.46 12.32
N LYS A 4 14.14 5.61 12.39
CA LYS A 4 14.09 4.34 11.66
C LYS A 4 13.88 4.55 10.15
N ILE A 5 13.08 5.55 9.78
CA ILE A 5 12.79 5.90 8.38
C ILE A 5 14.04 6.47 7.71
N GLU A 6 14.73 7.41 8.36
CA GLU A 6 15.96 7.99 7.85
C GLU A 6 17.07 6.95 7.75
N CYS A 7 17.21 6.06 8.74
CA CYS A 7 18.21 5.00 8.72
C CYS A 7 17.95 3.99 7.61
N PHE A 8 16.70 3.57 7.38
CA PHE A 8 16.34 2.63 6.32
C PHE A 8 16.48 3.26 4.92
N CYS A 9 16.00 4.50 4.71
CA CYS A 9 16.20 5.24 3.47
C CYS A 9 17.65 5.70 3.26
N VAL A 10 18.36 6.11 4.30
CA VAL A 10 19.76 6.60 4.20
C VAL A 10 20.73 5.43 4.00
N CYS A 11 20.57 4.31 4.72
CA CYS A 11 21.34 3.09 4.41
C CYS A 11 21.09 2.60 2.98
N LEU A 12 19.86 2.70 2.49
CA LEU A 12 19.53 2.32 1.12
C LEU A 12 20.03 3.33 0.07
N ARG A 13 20.16 4.63 0.40
CA ARG A 13 20.70 5.65 -0.51
C ARG A 13 22.22 5.56 -0.71
N GLN A 14 22.97 5.12 0.28
CA GLN A 14 24.44 5.15 0.27
C GLN A 14 25.12 4.03 -0.53
N ILE A 15 24.36 3.00 -0.96
CA ILE A 15 24.93 1.80 -1.60
C ILE A 15 24.92 1.83 -3.13
N CYS A 16 24.44 2.91 -3.79
CA CYS A 16 24.24 2.85 -5.24
C CYS A 16 24.96 3.92 -6.06
N GLY A 17 25.97 3.48 -6.82
CA GLY A 17 26.43 4.20 -8.01
C GLY A 17 25.31 4.20 -9.08
N SER A 18 25.12 5.33 -9.76
CA SER A 18 24.03 5.62 -10.72
C SER A 18 23.75 4.53 -11.78
N TYR A 19 24.74 3.73 -12.15
CA TYR A 19 24.63 2.74 -13.22
C TYR A 19 23.86 1.47 -12.79
N PHE A 20 24.02 1.03 -11.55
CA PHE A 20 23.32 -0.16 -11.04
C PHE A 20 21.84 0.10 -10.79
N TYR A 21 21.47 1.32 -10.41
CA TYR A 21 20.06 1.72 -10.22
C TYR A 21 19.24 1.55 -11.51
N MET A 22 19.82 1.90 -12.67
CA MET A 22 19.12 1.76 -13.96
C MET A 22 18.82 0.30 -14.35
N ILE A 23 19.59 -0.68 -13.88
CA ILE A 23 19.38 -2.10 -14.20
C ILE A 23 18.14 -2.61 -13.46
N TYR A 24 18.03 -2.37 -12.16
CA TYR A 24 16.90 -2.84 -11.35
C TYR A 24 15.58 -2.18 -11.74
N MET A 25 15.59 -0.92 -12.21
CA MET A 25 14.40 -0.24 -12.73
C MET A 25 13.74 -0.93 -13.92
N LYS A 26 14.49 -1.70 -14.71
CA LYS A 26 14.00 -2.42 -15.90
C LYS A 26 13.53 -3.84 -15.62
N ILE A 27 13.78 -4.36 -14.42
CA ILE A 27 13.37 -5.71 -14.03
C ILE A 27 11.88 -5.66 -13.66
N SER A 28 11.12 -6.68 -14.05
CA SER A 28 9.71 -6.81 -13.65
C SER A 28 9.58 -7.02 -12.13
N ASP A 29 8.39 -6.83 -11.58
CA ASP A 29 8.15 -6.99 -10.15
C ASP A 29 8.37 -8.44 -9.71
N GLU A 30 8.00 -9.41 -10.54
CA GLU A 30 8.27 -10.85 -10.31
C GLU A 30 9.76 -11.15 -10.34
N GLY A 31 10.49 -10.57 -11.31
CA GLY A 31 11.93 -10.72 -11.40
C GLY A 31 12.67 -10.11 -10.20
N LEU A 32 12.20 -8.96 -9.71
CA LEU A 32 12.71 -8.39 -8.44
C LEU A 32 12.38 -9.28 -7.26
N TRP A 33 11.18 -9.86 -7.23
CA TRP A 33 10.78 -10.78 -6.17
C TRP A 33 11.70 -12.02 -6.12
N GLU A 34 11.99 -12.62 -7.28
CA GLU A 34 12.94 -13.73 -7.35
C GLU A 34 14.34 -13.38 -6.83
N LEU A 35 14.81 -12.16 -7.10
CA LEU A 35 16.07 -11.68 -6.54
C LEU A 35 15.98 -11.47 -5.01
N CYS A 36 14.85 -11.00 -4.52
CA CYS A 36 14.59 -10.89 -3.08
C CYS A 36 14.65 -12.26 -2.38
N LEU A 37 14.08 -13.31 -2.98
CA LEU A 37 14.16 -14.68 -2.45
C LEU A 37 15.60 -15.17 -2.32
N LYS A 38 16.50 -14.66 -3.15
CA LYS A 38 17.95 -14.95 -3.09
C LYS A 38 18.71 -14.02 -2.13
N GLY A 39 18.03 -13.14 -1.41
CA GLY A 39 18.63 -12.21 -0.45
C GLY A 39 19.25 -10.95 -1.07
N ASP A 40 18.92 -10.61 -2.31
CA ASP A 40 19.46 -9.38 -2.94
C ASP A 40 18.81 -8.12 -2.33
N MET A 41 19.58 -7.42 -1.49
CA MET A 41 19.17 -6.20 -0.80
C MET A 41 18.82 -5.04 -1.75
N ARG A 42 19.35 -5.05 -2.97
CA ARG A 42 19.06 -4.01 -3.97
C ARG A 42 17.67 -4.23 -4.58
N ALA A 43 17.29 -5.50 -4.78
CA ALA A 43 15.95 -5.86 -5.22
C ALA A 43 14.89 -5.48 -4.17
N PHE A 44 15.16 -5.72 -2.87
CA PHE A 44 14.27 -5.25 -1.78
C PHE A 44 14.10 -3.73 -1.79
N ARG A 45 15.20 -3.00 -1.98
CA ARG A 45 15.14 -1.54 -2.07
C ARG A 45 14.29 -1.08 -3.24
N GLU A 46 14.47 -1.68 -4.41
CA GLU A 46 13.71 -1.31 -5.61
C GLU A 46 12.21 -1.60 -5.42
N LEU A 47 11.85 -2.77 -4.87
CA LEU A 47 10.46 -3.09 -4.52
C LEU A 47 9.89 -2.09 -3.51
N TYR A 48 10.66 -1.73 -2.48
CA TYR A 48 10.22 -0.71 -1.53
C TYR A 48 9.93 0.62 -2.23
N CYS A 49 10.84 1.11 -3.07
CA CYS A 49 10.66 2.36 -3.80
C CYS A 49 9.43 2.34 -4.72
N ARG A 50 9.17 1.22 -5.39
CA ARG A 50 8.00 1.06 -6.30
C ARG A 50 6.68 1.03 -5.55
N PHE A 51 6.63 0.29 -4.47
CA PHE A 51 5.37 -0.02 -3.80
C PHE A 51 5.06 0.86 -2.59
N TYR A 52 6.03 1.59 -2.03
CA TYR A 52 5.82 2.42 -0.83
C TYR A 52 4.66 3.39 -0.98
N ALA A 53 4.63 4.20 -2.03
CA ALA A 53 3.58 5.19 -2.24
C ALA A 53 2.20 4.54 -2.42
N LEU A 54 2.13 3.43 -3.15
CA LEU A 54 0.90 2.66 -3.36
C LEU A 54 0.37 2.09 -2.04
N LEU A 55 1.23 1.42 -1.27
CA LEU A 55 0.88 0.82 0.01
C LEU A 55 0.46 1.89 1.02
N ARG A 56 1.24 2.96 1.14
CA ARG A 56 0.92 4.08 2.03
C ARG A 56 -0.43 4.71 1.68
N ASN A 57 -0.70 4.98 0.41
CA ASN A 57 -1.96 5.59 -0.03
C ASN A 57 -3.15 4.67 0.23
N TYR A 58 -3.00 3.37 0.01
CA TYR A 58 -4.04 2.39 0.35
C TYR A 58 -4.24 2.28 1.88
N GLY A 59 -3.14 2.19 2.63
CA GLY A 59 -3.20 2.06 4.09
C GLY A 59 -3.89 3.24 4.78
N ILE A 60 -3.67 4.48 4.32
CA ILE A 60 -4.32 5.68 4.85
C ILE A 60 -5.85 5.65 4.61
N LYS A 61 -6.33 4.94 3.58
CA LYS A 61 -7.77 4.76 3.36
C LYS A 61 -8.41 3.82 4.37
N LEU A 62 -7.65 2.83 4.85
CA LEU A 62 -8.08 1.89 5.89
C LEU A 62 -7.89 2.44 7.30
N LEU A 63 -6.83 3.20 7.52
CA LEU A 63 -6.48 3.75 8.82
C LEU A 63 -5.96 5.19 8.65
N PRO A 64 -6.66 6.22 9.18
CA PRO A 64 -6.29 7.63 8.97
C PRO A 64 -5.01 8.07 9.69
N ASP A 65 -4.41 7.21 10.53
CA ASP A 65 -3.12 7.47 11.17
C ASP A 65 -1.95 7.20 10.22
N LYS A 66 -1.43 8.28 9.62
CA LYS A 66 -0.32 8.22 8.65
C LYS A 66 0.96 7.61 9.24
N SER A 67 1.28 7.93 10.49
CA SER A 67 2.49 7.42 11.15
C SER A 67 2.41 5.92 11.35
N LEU A 68 1.28 5.44 11.83
CA LEU A 68 1.04 4.01 12.06
C LEU A 68 1.02 3.22 10.76
N VAL A 69 0.45 3.78 9.69
CA VAL A 69 0.50 3.16 8.35
C VAL A 69 1.93 3.06 7.84
N GLU A 70 2.73 4.11 7.97
CA GLU A 70 4.13 4.12 7.54
C GLU A 70 4.96 3.11 8.33
N ASP A 71 4.75 3.00 9.63
CA ASP A 71 5.38 1.98 10.47
C ASP A 71 4.98 0.56 10.04
N CYS A 72 3.69 0.33 9.73
CA CYS A 72 3.22 -0.95 9.22
C CYS A 72 3.87 -1.32 7.88
N VAL A 73 4.00 -0.37 6.95
CA VAL A 73 4.66 -0.61 5.66
C VAL A 73 6.14 -0.97 5.87
N GLN A 74 6.85 -0.27 6.73
CA GLN A 74 8.25 -0.57 7.05
C GLN A 74 8.41 -1.95 7.69
N ASP A 75 7.56 -2.28 8.66
CA ASP A 75 7.57 -3.58 9.33
C ASP A 75 7.39 -4.74 8.34
N ILE A 76 6.55 -4.56 7.30
CA ILE A 76 6.37 -5.56 6.24
C ILE A 76 7.70 -5.79 5.52
N PHE A 77 8.37 -4.75 5.04
CA PHE A 77 9.62 -4.91 4.32
C PHE A 77 10.75 -5.44 5.20
N ILE A 78 10.81 -5.05 6.48
CA ILE A 78 11.75 -5.63 7.44
C ILE A 78 11.52 -7.15 7.57
N LYS A 79 10.26 -7.58 7.72
CA LYS A 79 9.92 -9.01 7.80
C LYS A 79 10.22 -9.76 6.51
N LEU A 80 9.99 -9.16 5.35
CA LEU A 80 10.34 -9.76 4.06
C LEU A 80 11.84 -10.01 3.95
N ILE A 81 12.67 -9.03 4.36
CA ILE A 81 14.13 -9.15 4.37
C ILE A 81 14.56 -10.25 5.35
N GLN A 82 13.99 -10.28 6.55
CA GLN A 82 14.37 -11.26 7.58
C GLN A 82 14.00 -12.69 7.22
N ASN A 83 12.89 -12.87 6.51
CA ASN A 83 12.32 -14.19 6.21
C ASN A 83 12.41 -14.58 4.72
N HIS A 84 13.27 -13.93 3.95
CA HIS A 84 13.34 -14.11 2.49
C HIS A 84 13.53 -15.56 2.06
N GLU A 85 14.28 -16.36 2.82
CA GLU A 85 14.51 -17.79 2.53
C GLU A 85 13.24 -18.65 2.63
N THR A 86 12.25 -18.20 3.40
CA THR A 86 10.97 -18.93 3.62
C THR A 86 9.83 -18.42 2.75
N LEU A 87 10.05 -17.33 2.00
CA LEU A 87 9.04 -16.78 1.11
C LEU A 87 8.85 -17.66 -0.13
N SER A 88 7.60 -17.82 -0.55
CA SER A 88 7.28 -18.52 -1.80
C SER A 88 7.39 -17.59 -3.01
N PRO A 89 7.73 -18.12 -4.19
CA PRO A 89 7.59 -17.39 -5.44
C PRO A 89 6.14 -16.91 -5.62
N THR A 90 5.98 -15.69 -6.13
CA THR A 90 4.66 -15.15 -6.47
C THR A 90 4.69 -14.48 -7.84
N VAL A 91 3.61 -14.63 -8.57
CA VAL A 91 3.38 -13.94 -9.86
C VAL A 91 2.64 -12.62 -9.67
N ASN A 92 2.14 -12.34 -8.47
CA ASN A 92 1.44 -11.10 -8.12
C ASN A 92 2.03 -10.47 -6.85
N VAL A 93 3.19 -9.83 -7.01
CA VAL A 93 3.89 -9.14 -5.92
C VAL A 93 3.03 -8.02 -5.33
N LYS A 94 2.35 -7.27 -6.19
CA LYS A 94 1.48 -6.15 -5.81
C LYS A 94 0.31 -6.62 -4.93
N GLY A 95 -0.42 -7.64 -5.36
CA GLY A 95 -1.52 -8.24 -4.60
C GLY A 95 -1.05 -8.80 -3.27
N TYR A 96 0.09 -9.50 -3.25
CA TYR A 96 0.69 -10.02 -2.04
C TYR A 96 1.02 -8.91 -1.01
N LEU A 97 1.62 -7.81 -1.45
CA LEU A 97 1.97 -6.68 -0.58
C LEU A 97 0.73 -5.97 -0.04
N LEU A 98 -0.29 -5.74 -0.88
CA LEU A 98 -1.56 -5.13 -0.47
C LEU A 98 -2.28 -6.00 0.55
N LYS A 99 -2.39 -7.32 0.32
CA LYS A 99 -2.96 -8.28 1.26
C LYS A 99 -2.23 -8.27 2.60
N THR A 100 -0.90 -8.32 2.55
CA THR A 100 -0.07 -8.31 3.75
C THR A 100 -0.26 -7.02 4.56
N LEU A 101 -0.34 -5.87 3.88
CA LEU A 101 -0.59 -4.59 4.55
C LEU A 101 -1.98 -4.55 5.17
N ARG A 102 -3.00 -4.98 4.43
CA ARG A 102 -4.38 -5.04 4.92
C ARG A 102 -4.48 -5.86 6.22
N HIS A 103 -3.97 -7.07 6.22
CA HIS A 103 -3.95 -7.92 7.42
C HIS A 103 -3.19 -7.25 8.58
N LYS A 104 -2.01 -6.69 8.31
CA LYS A 104 -1.21 -6.01 9.33
C LYS A 104 -1.95 -4.83 9.97
N LEU A 105 -2.66 -4.03 9.16
CA LEU A 105 -3.44 -2.89 9.65
C LEU A 105 -4.63 -3.35 10.49
N TYR A 106 -5.38 -4.37 10.05
CA TYR A 106 -6.49 -4.91 10.84
C TYR A 106 -6.02 -5.50 12.18
N ASP A 107 -4.92 -6.25 12.20
CA ASP A 107 -4.31 -6.75 13.44
C ASP A 107 -3.91 -5.59 14.38
N THR A 108 -3.42 -4.50 13.82
CA THR A 108 -3.01 -3.32 14.59
C THR A 108 -4.21 -2.59 15.16
N ILE A 109 -5.27 -2.40 14.36
CA ILE A 109 -6.54 -1.83 14.80
C ILE A 109 -7.15 -2.66 15.92
N GLU A 110 -7.19 -3.99 15.78
CA GLU A 110 -7.76 -4.88 16.79
C GLU A 110 -6.98 -4.86 18.11
N LYS A 111 -5.65 -4.78 18.04
CA LYS A 111 -4.81 -4.62 19.24
C LYS A 111 -5.08 -3.29 19.94
N ASN A 112 -5.19 -2.20 19.20
CA ASN A 112 -5.47 -0.88 19.76
C ASN A 112 -6.87 -0.81 20.37
N ARG A 113 -7.87 -1.42 19.74
CA ARG A 113 -9.24 -1.54 20.31
C ARG A 113 -9.27 -2.25 21.65
N LYS A 114 -8.42 -3.25 21.85
CA LYS A 114 -8.33 -3.98 23.12
C LYS A 114 -7.60 -3.20 24.21
N MET A 115 -6.75 -2.23 23.85
CA MET A 115 -5.97 -1.41 24.79
C MET A 115 -6.66 -0.10 25.17
N GLU A 116 -7.44 0.46 24.26
CA GLU A 116 -8.18 1.70 24.46
C GLU A 116 -9.65 1.41 24.12
N ASP A 117 -10.57 1.80 25.02
CA ASP A 117 -12.03 1.62 24.86
C ASP A 117 -12.61 2.52 23.73
N ILE A 118 -11.97 2.50 22.55
CA ILE A 118 -12.21 3.44 21.46
C ILE A 118 -13.01 2.77 20.36
N SER A 119 -14.30 3.11 20.28
CA SER A 119 -15.22 2.86 19.16
C SER A 119 -14.85 3.61 17.85
N LEU A 120 -13.65 4.19 17.75
CA LEU A 120 -13.24 5.11 16.69
C LEU A 120 -12.79 4.44 15.39
N TYR A 121 -12.61 3.13 15.37
CA TYR A 121 -12.22 2.40 14.17
C TYR A 121 -13.41 1.56 13.68
N GLU A 122 -14.51 2.22 13.35
CA GLU A 122 -15.52 1.61 12.50
C GLU A 122 -14.90 1.31 11.13
N ASP A 123 -15.37 0.26 10.49
CA ASP A 123 -14.94 -0.27 9.18
C ASP A 123 -15.15 0.80 8.08
N THR A 124 -14.30 1.84 8.09
CA THR A 124 -14.44 3.05 7.27
C THR A 124 -13.32 3.13 6.26
N PHE A 125 -13.57 2.63 5.05
CA PHE A 125 -12.69 2.94 3.92
C PHE A 125 -12.90 4.40 3.51
N GLN A 126 -11.91 5.27 3.82
CA GLN A 126 -12.02 6.71 3.61
C GLN A 126 -11.69 7.07 2.16
N THR A 127 -12.65 7.70 1.50
CA THR A 127 -12.51 8.14 0.10
C THR A 127 -12.51 9.67 -0.07
N ASP A 128 -12.68 10.43 1.02
CA ASP A 128 -12.92 11.87 0.98
C ASP A 128 -11.83 12.66 0.25
N GLU A 129 -10.56 12.23 0.37
CA GLU A 129 -9.44 12.91 -0.30
C GLU A 129 -9.41 12.64 -1.82
N LEU A 130 -9.88 11.47 -2.26
CA LEU A 130 -10.04 11.16 -3.69
C LEU A 130 -11.15 12.00 -4.30
N PHE A 131 -12.23 12.17 -3.56
CA PHE A 131 -13.37 12.97 -3.94
C PHE A 131 -13.06 14.46 -3.97
N SER A 132 -12.30 14.98 -2.99
CA SER A 132 -11.90 16.39 -2.96
C SER A 132 -10.99 16.75 -4.15
N ARG A 133 -10.09 15.87 -4.57
CA ARG A 133 -9.25 16.09 -5.76
C ARG A 133 -10.07 16.16 -7.05
N ILE A 134 -11.01 15.24 -7.24
CA ILE A 134 -11.91 15.24 -8.41
C ILE A 134 -12.77 16.52 -8.42
N SER A 135 -13.21 17.00 -7.25
CA SER A 135 -14.03 18.22 -7.13
C SER A 135 -13.26 19.50 -7.38
N LEU A 136 -11.94 19.54 -7.12
CA LEU A 136 -11.10 20.73 -7.32
C LEU A 136 -10.70 20.93 -8.78
N ASP A 137 -10.58 19.86 -9.56
CA ASP A 137 -10.20 19.91 -10.97
C ASP A 137 -11.39 20.09 -11.93
N THR A 138 -12.63 19.97 -11.44
CA THR A 138 -13.84 20.16 -12.26
C THR A 138 -14.37 21.57 -12.13
N THR A 139 -14.22 22.37 -13.20
CA THR A 139 -15.06 23.56 -13.43
C THR A 139 -16.53 23.15 -13.36
N GLU A 140 -17.41 24.06 -12.91
CA GLU A 140 -18.84 23.88 -12.55
C GLU A 140 -19.73 23.06 -13.52
N ALA A 141 -19.21 22.48 -14.58
CA ALA A 141 -19.94 22.02 -15.75
C ALA A 141 -20.31 20.52 -15.78
N ASP A 142 -19.78 19.67 -14.89
CA ASP A 142 -20.05 18.23 -15.11
C ASP A 142 -21.01 17.65 -14.03
N GLU A 143 -22.31 17.74 -14.33
CA GLU A 143 -23.37 17.06 -13.55
C GLU A 143 -23.11 15.55 -13.42
N ARG A 144 -22.39 14.94 -14.35
CA ARG A 144 -22.01 13.53 -14.32
C ARG A 144 -21.04 13.24 -13.17
N VAL A 145 -20.07 14.13 -12.93
CA VAL A 145 -19.15 14.00 -11.79
C VAL A 145 -19.91 14.11 -10.47
N LYS A 146 -20.83 15.06 -10.36
CA LYS A 146 -21.69 15.21 -9.17
C LYS A 146 -22.55 13.96 -8.92
N LEU A 147 -23.10 13.38 -9.98
CA LEU A 147 -23.88 12.14 -9.90
C LEU A 147 -23.02 10.95 -9.49
N LEU A 148 -21.82 10.82 -10.06
CA LEU A 148 -20.86 9.78 -9.68
C LEU A 148 -20.48 9.89 -8.21
N MET A 149 -20.14 11.09 -7.75
CA MET A 149 -19.81 11.35 -6.35
C MET A 149 -20.96 10.95 -5.41
N LYS A 150 -22.19 11.35 -5.75
CA LYS A 150 -23.37 10.98 -4.99
C LYS A 150 -23.65 9.46 -5.02
N ALA A 151 -23.31 8.78 -6.09
CA ALA A 151 -23.40 7.32 -6.16
C ALA A 151 -22.36 6.65 -5.26
N LEU A 152 -21.11 7.11 -5.29
CA LEU A 152 -20.02 6.57 -4.50
C LEU A 152 -20.22 6.74 -2.98
N THR A 153 -20.88 7.84 -2.54
CA THR A 153 -21.20 8.02 -1.12
C THR A 153 -22.25 7.02 -0.60
N LYS A 154 -23.05 6.41 -1.47
CA LYS A 154 -24.06 5.39 -1.10
C LYS A 154 -23.47 3.98 -0.96
N LEU A 155 -22.25 3.76 -1.40
CA LEU A 155 -21.59 2.46 -1.33
C LEU A 155 -21.15 2.16 0.11
N SER A 156 -21.17 0.87 0.46
CA SER A 156 -20.53 0.42 1.70
C SER A 156 -19.01 0.63 1.67
N PRO A 157 -18.32 0.70 2.81
CA PRO A 157 -16.86 0.80 2.87
C PRO A 157 -16.17 -0.29 2.04
N HIS A 158 -16.64 -1.53 2.15
CA HIS A 158 -16.10 -2.66 1.39
C HIS A 158 -16.28 -2.49 -0.13
N GLN A 159 -17.44 -2.00 -0.59
CA GLN A 159 -17.66 -1.71 -2.01
C GLN A 159 -16.75 -0.59 -2.52
N ARG A 160 -16.50 0.44 -1.71
CA ARG A 160 -15.56 1.52 -2.03
C ARG A 160 -14.13 1.00 -2.12
N GLU A 161 -13.74 0.09 -1.23
CA GLU A 161 -12.42 -0.57 -1.26
C GLU A 161 -12.24 -1.37 -2.55
N ILE A 162 -13.22 -2.15 -2.98
CA ILE A 162 -13.20 -2.90 -4.24
C ILE A 162 -12.98 -1.96 -5.44
N ILE A 163 -13.75 -0.88 -5.51
CA ILE A 163 -13.63 0.12 -6.58
C ILE A 163 -12.24 0.76 -6.58
N TYR A 164 -11.71 1.08 -5.41
CA TYR A 164 -10.37 1.65 -5.27
C TYR A 164 -9.29 0.68 -5.76
N LEU A 165 -9.35 -0.59 -5.36
CA LEU A 165 -8.41 -1.62 -5.77
C LEU A 165 -8.46 -1.84 -7.29
N TYR A 166 -9.64 -1.84 -7.89
CA TYR A 166 -9.83 -2.03 -9.31
C TYR A 166 -9.36 -0.82 -10.14
N TYR A 167 -9.94 0.37 -9.89
CA TYR A 167 -9.71 1.55 -10.73
C TYR A 167 -8.43 2.32 -10.40
N VAL A 168 -8.04 2.39 -9.14
CA VAL A 168 -6.87 3.18 -8.72
C VAL A 168 -5.62 2.31 -8.71
N ASN A 169 -5.72 1.08 -8.20
CA ASN A 169 -4.59 0.17 -8.13
C ASN A 169 -4.47 -0.72 -9.37
N GLY A 170 -5.47 -0.76 -10.26
CA GLY A 170 -5.43 -1.52 -11.52
C GLY A 170 -5.33 -3.04 -11.30
N LEU A 171 -6.01 -3.56 -10.27
CA LEU A 171 -6.08 -4.99 -9.99
C LEU A 171 -7.18 -5.65 -10.81
N GLY A 172 -6.96 -6.91 -11.20
CA GLY A 172 -7.97 -7.74 -11.87
C GLY A 172 -9.10 -8.17 -10.93
N HIS A 173 -10.23 -8.56 -11.51
CA HIS A 173 -11.38 -9.05 -10.73
C HIS A 173 -11.08 -10.32 -9.92
N ASP A 174 -10.17 -11.13 -10.39
CA ASP A 174 -9.69 -12.35 -9.78
C ASP A 174 -8.64 -12.11 -8.67
N GLU A 175 -7.93 -10.99 -8.73
CA GLU A 175 -6.92 -10.62 -7.73
C GLU A 175 -7.53 -9.97 -6.47
N ILE A 176 -8.62 -9.23 -6.63
CA ILE A 176 -9.27 -8.47 -5.53
C ILE A 176 -9.78 -9.40 -4.41
N PRO A 177 -10.48 -10.53 -4.69
CA PRO A 177 -10.94 -11.43 -3.63
C PRO A 177 -9.80 -12.07 -2.82
N GLU A 178 -8.60 -12.15 -3.38
CA GLU A 178 -7.45 -12.67 -2.64
C GLU A 178 -6.91 -11.67 -1.60
N ILE A 179 -7.21 -10.39 -1.76
CA ILE A 179 -6.75 -9.30 -0.88
C ILE A 179 -7.77 -9.04 0.23
N LEU A 180 -9.05 -9.13 -0.08
CA LEU A 180 -10.17 -8.82 0.82
C LEU A 180 -10.55 -9.99 1.72
#